data_fd84e6aa8adac5946bad514a33af8ea5
#
_entry.id   fd84e6aa8adac5946bad514a33af8ea5
#
_cell.length_a   1.000
_cell.length_b   1.000
_cell.length_c   1.000
_cell.angle_alpha   90.00
_cell.angle_beta   90.00
_cell.angle_gamma   90.00
#
_symmetry.space_group_name_H-M   'P 1'
#
loop_
_entity.id
_entity.type
_entity.pdbx_description
1 polymer ?
#
loop_
_entity_poly.entity_id
_entity_poly.type
_entity_poly.pdbx_seq_one_letter_code
_entity_poly.pdbx_strand_id
1 'polypeptide(L)'
;SSDTTVVSPVATDNPYGAGLVDPPQPGESILQVDVRGVVTGFTLESLAELPATKVDLYEPFILTRSSFVGVSLADLFDSVGIKAEDKIDTVALNEYRYANTAEKFTASDGLLAYEQNGEPIPMDRGGPVRIVFPDGTPLASVLDAWNWALSSIVVK
;
A
#
# COMPACT_ATOMS: atom_id res chain seq x y z
N SER A 1 -18.35 -21.16 4.61
CA SER A 1 -18.66 -20.76 4.35
C SER A 1 -18.99 -20.45 3.67
N SER A 2 -19.06 -20.59 3.53
CA SER A 2 -19.38 -20.24 2.98
C SER A 2 -19.72 -19.57 2.54
N ASP A 3 -19.89 -19.42 2.43
CA ASP A 3 -20.30 -18.80 2.02
C ASP A 3 -20.25 -18.05 1.44
N THR A 4 -20.13 -18.07 1.25
CA THR A 4 -20.13 -17.46 0.73
C THR A 4 -20.42 -16.82 0.10
N THR A 5 -20.45 -16.77 -0.03
CA THR A 5 -20.67 -16.26 -0.61
C THR A 5 -21.02 -15.48 -1.12
N VAL A 6 -21.15 -15.12 -1.20
CA VAL A 6 -21.50 -14.39 -1.71
C VAL A 6 -21.21 -13.47 -1.99
N VAL A 7 -20.96 -13.25 -2.27
CA VAL A 7 -20.56 -12.35 -2.54
C VAL A 7 -20.93 -11.45 -3.22
N SER A 8 -21.24 -10.67 -2.85
CA SER A 8 -21.59 -9.76 -3.46
C SER A 8 -20.73 -9.03 -4.12
N PRO A 9 -20.72 -9.02 -5.16
CA PRO A 9 -19.96 -8.28 -5.88
C PRO A 9 -20.22 -6.96 -5.95
N VAL A 10 -19.62 -6.24 -5.30
CA VAL A 10 -19.79 -4.93 -5.40
C VAL A 10 -18.91 -4.40 -6.45
N ALA A 11 -19.41 -3.67 -7.29
CA ALA A 11 -18.66 -2.98 -8.24
C ALA A 11 -17.77 -2.05 -7.53
N THR A 12 -16.51 -2.12 -7.76
CA THR A 12 -15.61 -1.26 -7.07
C THR A 12 -15.30 -0.08 -7.93
N ASP A 13 -14.97 1.02 -7.29
CA ASP A 13 -14.50 2.21 -7.97
C ASP A 13 -12.98 2.18 -8.08
N ASN A 14 -12.38 1.03 -8.10
CA ASN A 14 -10.95 0.89 -8.20
C ASN A 14 -10.47 1.49 -9.51
N PRO A 15 -9.62 2.52 -9.49
CA PRO A 15 -9.19 3.20 -10.70
C PRO A 15 -8.36 2.32 -11.62
N TYR A 16 -7.88 1.18 -11.14
CA TYR A 16 -7.11 0.27 -11.96
C TYR A 16 -7.98 -0.78 -12.65
N GLY A 17 -9.29 -0.72 -12.45
CA GLY A 17 -10.19 -1.65 -13.12
C GLY A 17 -10.04 -3.08 -12.67
N ALA A 18 -9.53 -3.31 -11.49
CA ALA A 18 -9.31 -4.66 -11.02
C ALA A 18 -10.62 -5.40 -10.84
N GLY A 19 -10.59 -6.69 -11.01
CA GLY A 19 -11.71 -7.53 -10.67
C GLY A 19 -11.93 -7.56 -9.16
N LEU A 20 -12.92 -8.31 -8.75
CA LEU A 20 -13.24 -8.41 -7.33
C LEU A 20 -12.12 -9.14 -6.61
N VAL A 21 -11.75 -8.62 -5.45
CA VAL A 21 -10.73 -9.21 -4.61
C VAL A 21 -11.33 -9.37 -3.23
N ASP A 22 -11.18 -10.56 -2.66
CA ASP A 22 -11.71 -10.81 -1.33
C ASP A 22 -10.92 -10.04 -0.27
N PRO A 23 -11.57 -9.53 0.79
CA PRO A 23 -10.83 -8.91 1.88
C PRO A 23 -9.94 -9.95 2.56
N PRO A 24 -8.81 -9.50 3.14
CA PRO A 24 -7.91 -10.44 3.80
C PRO A 24 -8.56 -11.02 5.05
N GLN A 25 -8.23 -12.27 5.33
CA GLN A 25 -8.67 -12.93 6.54
C GLN A 25 -7.73 -12.57 7.69
N PRO A 26 -8.19 -12.64 8.93
CA PRO A 26 -7.30 -12.40 10.06
C PRO A 26 -6.08 -13.34 10.00
N GLY A 27 -4.90 -12.77 10.18
CA GLY A 27 -3.66 -13.53 10.12
C GLY A 27 -3.16 -13.83 8.73
N GLU A 28 -3.89 -13.39 7.71
CA GLU A 28 -3.46 -13.61 6.33
C GLU A 28 -2.37 -12.61 5.95
N SER A 29 -1.34 -13.07 5.24
CA SER A 29 -0.30 -12.19 4.74
C SER A 29 -0.87 -11.35 3.61
N ILE A 30 -0.87 -10.03 3.79
CA ILE A 30 -1.46 -9.11 2.81
C ILE A 30 -0.41 -8.40 1.97
N LEU A 31 0.85 -8.41 2.41
CA LEU A 31 1.94 -7.77 1.69
C LEU A 31 3.14 -8.68 1.73
N GLN A 32 3.80 -8.85 0.61
CA GLN A 32 5.05 -9.59 0.53
C GLN A 32 6.14 -8.67 0.05
N VAL A 33 7.27 -8.70 0.75
CA VAL A 33 8.43 -7.91 0.38
C VAL A 33 9.52 -8.89 -0.01
N ASP A 34 9.88 -8.87 -1.29
CA ASP A 34 10.89 -9.76 -1.84
C ASP A 34 12.15 -8.95 -2.09
N VAL A 35 13.20 -9.23 -1.31
CA VAL A 35 14.48 -8.55 -1.46
C VAL A 35 15.47 -9.59 -1.98
N ARG A 36 15.68 -9.57 -3.27
CA ARG A 36 16.64 -10.47 -3.96
C ARG A 36 16.42 -11.92 -3.59
N GLY A 37 15.14 -12.34 -3.60
CA GLY A 37 14.78 -13.73 -3.32
C GLY A 37 14.44 -14.02 -1.87
N VAL A 38 14.67 -13.08 -0.96
CA VAL A 38 14.28 -13.26 0.45
C VAL A 38 12.91 -12.59 0.65
N VAL A 39 11.90 -13.40 0.90
CA VAL A 39 10.53 -12.93 0.98
C VAL A 39 10.10 -12.80 2.44
N THR A 40 9.60 -11.63 2.81
CA THR A 40 9.01 -11.39 4.11
C THR A 40 7.53 -11.10 3.92
N GLY A 41 6.66 -11.86 4.60
CA GLY A 41 5.23 -11.63 4.55
C GLY A 41 4.79 -10.78 5.73
N PHE A 42 3.89 -9.83 5.47
CA PHE A 42 3.33 -8.98 6.50
C PHE A 42 1.83 -9.17 6.57
N THR A 43 1.31 -9.27 7.80
CA THR A 43 -0.12 -9.21 8.06
C THR A 43 -0.45 -7.80 8.51
N LEU A 44 -1.75 -7.48 8.61
CA LEU A 44 -2.13 -6.18 9.17
C LEU A 44 -1.57 -6.01 10.58
N GLU A 45 -1.59 -7.08 11.37
CA GLU A 45 -1.07 -7.05 12.72
C GLU A 45 0.43 -6.79 12.76
N SER A 46 1.20 -7.43 11.90
CA SER A 46 2.64 -7.24 11.90
C SER A 46 3.02 -5.86 11.37
N LEU A 47 2.26 -5.30 10.44
CA LEU A 47 2.48 -3.92 10.01
C LEU A 47 2.21 -2.95 11.15
N ALA A 48 1.18 -3.21 11.94
CA ALA A 48 0.83 -2.35 13.06
C ALA A 48 1.86 -2.40 14.19
N GLU A 49 2.73 -3.41 14.20
CA GLU A 49 3.82 -3.49 15.17
C GLU A 49 4.98 -2.56 14.81
N LEU A 50 5.06 -2.12 13.59
CA LEU A 50 6.07 -1.14 13.19
C LEU A 50 5.62 0.26 13.62
N PRO A 51 6.54 1.23 13.73
CA PRO A 51 6.14 2.57 14.16
C PRO A 51 5.05 3.14 13.26
N ALA A 52 3.98 3.63 13.88
CA ALA A 52 2.86 4.19 13.14
C ALA A 52 3.10 5.67 12.86
N THR A 53 2.74 6.10 11.66
CA THR A 53 2.83 7.50 11.25
C THR A 53 1.47 7.95 10.76
N LYS A 54 1.04 9.14 11.17
CA LYS A 54 -0.21 9.73 10.72
C LYS A 54 0.08 10.93 9.84
N VAL A 55 -0.57 11.00 8.68
CA VAL A 55 -0.37 12.09 7.73
C VAL A 55 -1.71 12.55 7.19
N ASP A 56 -1.89 13.87 7.13
CA ASP A 56 -3.03 14.47 6.44
C ASP A 56 -2.56 14.92 5.07
N LEU A 57 -3.26 14.53 4.03
CA LEU A 57 -2.88 14.87 2.68
C LEU A 57 -4.10 14.96 1.77
N TYR A 58 -3.89 15.55 0.59
CA TYR A 58 -4.93 15.60 -0.43
C TYR A 58 -4.89 14.30 -1.21
N GLU A 59 -5.98 13.56 -1.15
CA GLU A 59 -6.09 12.27 -1.85
C GLU A 59 -6.52 12.56 -3.29
N PRO A 60 -5.66 12.28 -4.29
CA PRO A 60 -5.93 12.73 -5.66
C PRO A 60 -7.00 11.94 -6.40
N PHE A 61 -7.34 10.75 -5.94
CA PHE A 61 -8.33 9.93 -6.65
C PHE A 61 -9.75 10.29 -6.25
N ILE A 62 -9.97 10.59 -4.95
CA ILE A 62 -11.30 11.01 -4.49
C ILE A 62 -11.38 12.51 -4.28
N LEU A 63 -10.30 13.23 -4.59
CA LEU A 63 -10.24 14.69 -4.60
C LEU A 63 -10.64 15.32 -3.27
N THR A 64 -10.16 14.76 -2.16
CA THR A 64 -10.46 15.28 -0.84
C THR A 64 -9.26 15.10 0.08
N ARG A 65 -9.19 15.93 1.11
CA ARG A 65 -8.18 15.73 2.12
C ARG A 65 -8.59 14.58 3.02
N SER A 66 -7.63 13.73 3.34
CA SER A 66 -7.85 12.57 4.18
C SER A 66 -6.68 12.40 5.13
N SER A 67 -6.96 11.76 6.25
CA SER A 67 -5.94 11.42 7.24
C SER A 67 -5.62 9.94 7.07
N PHE A 68 -4.35 9.63 6.93
CA PHE A 68 -3.91 8.24 6.76
C PHE A 68 -2.98 7.86 7.89
N VAL A 69 -3.10 6.62 8.34
CA VAL A 69 -2.17 6.04 9.31
C VAL A 69 -1.55 4.80 8.69
N GLY A 70 -0.28 4.64 8.88
CA GLY A 70 0.43 3.49 8.37
C GLY A 70 1.88 3.49 8.79
N VAL A 71 2.71 2.79 8.02
CA VAL A 71 4.14 2.67 8.27
C VAL A 71 4.85 3.50 7.22
N SER A 72 5.78 4.36 7.63
CA SER A 72 6.57 5.10 6.65
C SER A 72 7.36 4.09 5.82
N LEU A 73 7.51 4.37 4.53
CA LEU A 73 8.28 3.47 3.68
C LEU A 73 9.74 3.40 4.13
N ALA A 74 10.25 4.47 4.73
CA ALA A 74 11.60 4.46 5.30
C ALA A 74 11.72 3.39 6.39
N ASP A 75 10.76 3.33 7.31
CA ASP A 75 10.78 2.34 8.37
C ASP A 75 10.57 0.93 7.82
N LEU A 76 9.68 0.77 6.86
CA LEU A 76 9.43 -0.53 6.26
C LEU A 76 10.68 -1.03 5.53
N PHE A 77 11.31 -0.18 4.73
CA PHE A 77 12.50 -0.55 3.98
C PHE A 77 13.63 -0.92 4.93
N ASP A 78 13.80 -0.15 6.02
CA ASP A 78 14.83 -0.43 6.99
C ASP A 78 14.61 -1.79 7.65
N SER A 79 13.37 -2.13 7.94
CA SER A 79 13.04 -3.39 8.61
C SER A 79 13.35 -4.62 7.75
N VAL A 80 13.40 -4.47 6.44
CA VAL A 80 13.66 -5.59 5.52
C VAL A 80 14.99 -5.46 4.78
N GLY A 81 15.78 -4.44 5.10
CA GLY A 81 17.11 -4.28 4.53
C GLY A 81 17.16 -3.69 3.13
N ILE A 82 16.14 -2.93 2.74
CA ILE A 82 16.14 -2.22 1.46
C ILE A 82 16.93 -0.93 1.62
N LYS A 83 17.85 -0.68 0.71
CA LYS A 83 18.72 0.50 0.76
C LYS A 83 18.27 1.55 -0.25
N ALA A 84 18.73 2.80 -0.04
CA ALA A 84 18.30 3.92 -0.87
C ALA A 84 18.55 3.71 -2.36
N GLU A 85 19.66 3.08 -2.71
CA GLU A 85 20.02 2.86 -4.11
C GLU A 85 19.29 1.69 -4.75
N ASP A 86 18.54 0.90 -3.97
CA ASP A 86 17.84 -0.26 -4.51
C ASP A 86 16.69 0.19 -5.39
N LYS A 87 16.50 -0.51 -6.51
CA LYS A 87 15.35 -0.30 -7.37
C LYS A 87 14.24 -1.24 -6.92
N ILE A 88 13.06 -0.69 -6.72
CA ILE A 88 11.94 -1.48 -6.26
C ILE A 88 10.77 -1.36 -7.22
N ASP A 89 10.03 -2.46 -7.33
CA ASP A 89 8.75 -2.50 -8.02
C ASP A 89 7.67 -2.63 -6.96
N THR A 90 6.67 -1.77 -7.00
CA THR A 90 5.48 -1.92 -6.16
C THR A 90 4.39 -2.54 -7.03
N VAL A 91 3.79 -3.62 -6.55
CA VAL A 91 2.84 -4.42 -7.32
C VAL A 91 1.51 -4.48 -6.59
N ALA A 92 0.45 -4.08 -7.28
CA ALA A 92 -0.90 -4.11 -6.73
C ALA A 92 -1.53 -5.50 -6.90
N LEU A 93 -2.65 -5.72 -6.21
CA LEU A 93 -3.36 -6.99 -6.33
C LEU A 93 -3.82 -7.29 -7.76
N ASN A 94 -4.07 -6.25 -8.56
CA ASN A 94 -4.43 -6.43 -9.96
C ASN A 94 -3.21 -6.46 -10.88
N GLU A 95 -2.02 -6.63 -10.29
CA GLU A 95 -0.75 -6.73 -11.00
C GLU A 95 -0.24 -5.41 -11.59
N TYR A 96 -0.89 -4.29 -11.29
CA TYR A 96 -0.37 -2.99 -11.68
C TYR A 96 0.97 -2.76 -11.01
N ARG A 97 1.96 -2.33 -11.77
CA ARG A 97 3.34 -2.25 -11.29
C ARG A 97 3.91 -0.86 -11.51
N TYR A 98 4.57 -0.32 -10.50
CA TYR A 98 5.29 0.94 -10.60
C TYR A 98 6.71 0.72 -10.09
N ALA A 99 7.70 1.23 -10.81
CA ALA A 99 9.10 1.04 -10.47
C ALA A 99 9.79 2.37 -10.20
N ASN A 100 10.58 2.42 -9.14
CA ASN A 100 11.44 3.58 -8.85
C ASN A 100 12.48 3.14 -7.82
N THR A 101 13.40 4.04 -7.47
CA THR A 101 14.38 3.73 -6.43
C THR A 101 13.75 3.90 -5.06
N ALA A 102 14.29 3.16 -4.08
CA ALA A 102 13.83 3.29 -2.70
C ALA A 102 14.02 4.73 -2.21
N GLU A 103 15.12 5.36 -2.62
CA GLU A 103 15.38 6.74 -2.24
C GLU A 103 14.26 7.69 -2.68
N LYS A 104 13.72 7.49 -3.88
CA LYS A 104 12.67 8.35 -4.38
C LYS A 104 11.41 8.22 -3.52
N PHE A 105 11.08 7.01 -3.11
CA PHE A 105 9.93 6.77 -2.24
C PHE A 105 10.14 7.41 -0.87
N THR A 106 11.33 7.27 -0.28
CA THR A 106 11.57 7.82 1.05
C THR A 106 11.72 9.34 1.01
N ALA A 107 12.30 9.89 -0.06
CA ALA A 107 12.40 11.34 -0.23
C ALA A 107 11.03 11.99 -0.40
N SER A 108 10.05 11.22 -0.81
CA SER A 108 8.67 11.69 -0.95
C SER A 108 7.84 11.41 0.30
N ASP A 109 8.48 10.97 1.39
CA ASP A 109 7.81 10.64 2.65
C ASP A 109 6.66 9.65 2.44
N GLY A 110 6.87 8.67 1.57
CA GLY A 110 5.85 7.67 1.26
C GLY A 110 5.39 6.94 2.51
N LEU A 111 4.10 6.66 2.56
CA LEU A 111 3.47 5.96 3.67
C LEU A 111 2.74 4.75 3.13
N LEU A 112 3.01 3.59 3.73
CA LEU A 112 2.22 2.40 3.47
C LEU A 112 1.04 2.47 4.42
N ALA A 113 -0.09 2.96 3.92
CA ALA A 113 -1.24 3.25 4.76
C ALA A 113 -2.13 2.03 4.92
N TYR A 114 -2.62 1.81 6.13
CA TYR A 114 -3.59 0.76 6.42
C TYR A 114 -4.86 1.31 7.07
N GLU A 115 -4.91 2.61 7.38
CA GLU A 115 -6.10 3.28 7.87
C GLU A 115 -6.31 4.60 7.15
N GLN A 116 -7.57 4.94 6.94
CA GLN A 116 -7.95 6.22 6.35
C GLN A 116 -9.09 6.79 7.19
N ASN A 117 -8.89 8.01 7.69
CA ASN A 117 -9.87 8.72 8.52
C ASN A 117 -10.29 7.89 9.75
N GLY A 118 -9.34 7.17 10.33
CA GLY A 118 -9.56 6.43 11.56
C GLY A 118 -10.14 5.04 11.39
N GLU A 119 -10.30 4.58 10.15
CA GLU A 119 -10.88 3.27 9.87
C GLU A 119 -10.01 2.49 8.90
N PRO A 120 -10.11 1.15 8.90
CA PRO A 120 -9.39 0.36 7.90
C PRO A 120 -9.75 0.82 6.49
N ILE A 121 -8.78 0.76 5.58
CA ILE A 121 -9.03 1.19 4.20
C ILE A 121 -9.84 0.10 3.50
N PRO A 122 -11.04 0.43 2.99
CA PRO A 122 -11.85 -0.57 2.32
C PRO A 122 -11.28 -0.93 0.96
N MET A 123 -11.67 -2.08 0.44
CA MET A 123 -11.15 -2.57 -0.84
C MET A 123 -11.45 -1.61 -1.98
N ASP A 124 -12.60 -0.94 -1.96
CA ASP A 124 -12.98 0.00 -3.01
C ASP A 124 -12.27 1.35 -2.89
N ARG A 125 -11.45 1.53 -1.87
CA ARG A 125 -10.61 2.72 -1.69
C ARG A 125 -9.14 2.37 -1.71
N GLY A 126 -8.80 1.21 -2.22
CA GLY A 126 -7.42 0.78 -2.37
C GLY A 126 -6.87 -0.02 -1.21
N GLY A 127 -7.74 -0.52 -0.33
CA GLY A 127 -7.30 -1.36 0.78
C GLY A 127 -6.93 -2.77 0.33
N PRO A 128 -6.41 -3.55 1.24
CA PRO A 128 -6.21 -3.25 2.67
C PRO A 128 -5.06 -2.29 2.95
N VAL A 129 -4.07 -2.21 2.07
CA VAL A 129 -2.97 -1.26 2.22
C VAL A 129 -2.70 -0.59 0.88
N ARG A 130 -2.26 0.66 0.94
CA ARG A 130 -1.94 1.44 -0.26
C ARG A 130 -0.82 2.41 0.07
N ILE A 131 -0.15 2.90 -0.97
CA ILE A 131 0.91 3.89 -0.80
C ILE A 131 0.32 5.27 -1.02
N VAL A 132 0.61 6.18 -0.10
CA VAL A 132 0.19 7.59 -0.21
C VAL A 132 1.41 8.48 0.00
N PHE A 133 1.33 9.71 -0.50
CA PHE A 133 2.42 10.68 -0.40
C PHE A 133 1.88 12.02 0.08
N PRO A 134 2.55 12.66 1.06
CA PRO A 134 2.15 13.99 1.52
C PRO A 134 2.24 15.03 0.41
N ASP A 135 1.47 16.11 0.56
CA ASP A 135 1.45 17.20 -0.40
C ASP A 135 2.87 17.80 -0.55
N GLY A 136 3.22 18.18 -1.75
CA GLY A 136 4.48 18.87 -2.01
C GLY A 136 5.69 17.98 -2.12
N THR A 137 5.53 16.66 -2.01
CA THR A 137 6.66 15.75 -2.17
C THR A 137 6.81 15.35 -3.65
N PRO A 138 8.00 14.85 -4.05
CA PRO A 138 8.24 14.54 -5.47
C PRO A 138 7.24 13.56 -6.08
N LEU A 139 6.85 12.51 -5.36
CA LEU A 139 5.93 11.52 -5.94
C LEU A 139 4.47 11.84 -5.68
N ALA A 140 4.16 12.90 -4.92
CA ALA A 140 2.77 13.26 -4.66
C ALA A 140 2.00 13.58 -5.95
N SER A 141 2.68 14.10 -6.97
CA SER A 141 2.05 14.41 -8.26
C SER A 141 2.20 13.28 -9.27
N VAL A 142 2.86 12.19 -8.91
CA VAL A 142 3.04 11.05 -9.82
C VAL A 142 2.00 10.00 -9.43
N LEU A 143 0.83 10.06 -10.06
CA LEU A 143 -0.30 9.21 -9.67
C LEU A 143 0.02 7.72 -9.80
N ASP A 144 0.88 7.35 -10.74
CA ASP A 144 1.26 5.95 -10.91
C ASP A 144 1.97 5.37 -9.69
N ALA A 145 2.57 6.22 -8.85
CA ALA A 145 3.25 5.78 -7.64
C ALA A 145 2.29 5.48 -6.49
N TRP A 146 1.05 5.94 -6.60
CA TRP A 146 0.03 5.74 -5.57
C TRP A 146 -0.64 4.39 -5.77
N ASN A 147 0.07 3.33 -5.45
CA ASN A 147 -0.49 1.99 -5.64
C ASN A 147 -1.64 1.73 -4.68
N TRP A 148 -2.79 1.39 -5.23
CA TRP A 148 -3.94 0.92 -4.47
C TRP A 148 -3.85 -0.59 -4.31
N ALA A 149 -4.35 -1.09 -3.18
CA ALA A 149 -4.38 -2.54 -2.92
C ALA A 149 -3.00 -3.16 -3.18
N LEU A 150 -2.00 -2.61 -2.53
CA LEU A 150 -0.62 -3.06 -2.72
C LEU A 150 -0.50 -4.52 -2.28
N SER A 151 0.13 -5.33 -3.10
CA SER A 151 0.30 -6.75 -2.85
C SER A 151 1.75 -7.10 -2.54
N SER A 152 2.69 -6.51 -3.25
CA SER A 152 4.09 -6.83 -3.02
C SER A 152 5.03 -5.68 -3.37
N ILE A 153 6.20 -5.74 -2.76
CA ILE A 153 7.32 -4.86 -3.05
C ILE A 153 8.47 -5.79 -3.44
N VAL A 154 9.04 -5.57 -4.60
CA VAL A 154 10.08 -6.47 -5.13
C VAL A 154 11.35 -5.68 -5.38
N VAL A 155 12.46 -6.17 -4.84
CA VAL A 155 13.79 -5.61 -5.06
C VAL A 155 14.60 -6.64 -5.84
N LYS A 156 15.17 -6.21 -6.94
CA LYS A 156 15.97 -7.09 -7.78
C LYS A 156 17.44 -7.06 -7.43
#